data_f1287e2d112ded816e707608974604a4
#
_entry.id   f1287e2d112ded816e707608974604a4
#
_cell.length_a   1.000
_cell.length_b   1.000
_cell.length_c   1.000
_cell.angle_alpha   90.00
_cell.angle_beta   90.00
_cell.angle_gamma   90.00
#
_symmetry.space_group_name_H-M   'P 1'
#
loop_
_entity.id
_entity.type
_entity.pdbx_description
1 polymer ?
#
loop_
_entity_poly.entity_id
_entity_poly.type
_entity_poly.pdbx_seq_one_letter_code
_entity_poly.pdbx_strand_id
1 'polypeptide(L)'
;MTTNNSQPALHPIISPEALAEIYAHAHRDYPEECCGIIYGPKSSPVADRAVACANIQNRLHAEDPVRFERDARTAYNLDAPDLFKLQRSLRGDHPAKIVYHSHVEVGAYFSKTDQAAALFDGQPSYPVEYVVIDVNADGARCAVQFAWDAESAAFVEVARY
;
A
#
# COMPACT_ATOMS: atom_id res chain seq x y z
N MET A 1 -6.05 15.38 36.91
CA MET A 1 -5.07 15.64 35.82
C MET A 1 -4.68 14.28 35.24
N THR A 2 -5.40 13.85 34.23
CA THR A 2 -5.09 12.61 33.50
C THR A 2 -4.08 12.95 32.42
N THR A 3 -2.82 12.62 32.64
CA THR A 3 -1.78 12.67 31.61
C THR A 3 -2.12 11.64 30.56
N ASN A 4 -2.63 12.09 29.43
CA ASN A 4 -2.83 11.27 28.25
C ASN A 4 -1.44 10.91 27.70
N ASN A 5 -0.88 9.79 28.17
CA ASN A 5 0.38 9.24 27.71
C ASN A 5 0.10 8.45 26.43
N SER A 6 -0.26 9.13 25.36
CA SER A 6 -0.31 8.52 24.05
C SER A 6 1.13 8.27 23.60
N GLN A 7 1.62 7.04 23.83
CA GLN A 7 2.82 6.59 23.13
C GLN A 7 2.57 6.77 21.61
N PRO A 8 3.54 7.30 20.87
CA PRO A 8 3.40 7.39 19.42
C PRO A 8 3.13 5.99 18.87
N ALA A 9 2.10 5.87 18.04
CA ALA A 9 1.78 4.62 17.39
C ALA A 9 3.02 4.12 16.66
N LEU A 10 3.45 2.90 16.97
CA LEU A 10 4.59 2.26 16.30
C LEU A 10 4.19 1.94 14.86
N HIS A 11 4.84 2.59 13.90
CA HIS A 11 4.66 2.29 12.49
C HIS A 11 5.16 0.87 12.18
N PRO A 12 4.50 0.13 11.27
CA PRO A 12 5.03 -1.14 10.78
C PRO A 12 6.42 -0.96 10.19
N ILE A 13 7.29 -1.93 10.44
CA ILE A 13 8.65 -1.98 9.91
C ILE A 13 8.72 -3.12 8.90
N ILE A 14 9.04 -2.81 7.66
CA ILE A 14 9.17 -3.84 6.61
C ILE A 14 10.45 -4.63 6.85
N SER A 15 10.36 -5.96 6.90
CA SER A 15 11.55 -6.81 6.99
C SER A 15 12.40 -6.68 5.72
N PRO A 16 13.73 -6.90 5.79
CA PRO A 16 14.59 -6.87 4.61
C PRO A 16 14.13 -7.84 3.51
N GLU A 17 13.63 -9.01 3.90
CA GLU A 17 13.14 -10.03 2.98
C GLU A 17 11.85 -9.56 2.27
N ALA A 18 10.88 -9.02 3.01
CA ALA A 18 9.65 -8.48 2.45
C ALA A 18 9.94 -7.27 1.53
N LEU A 19 10.89 -6.41 1.89
CA LEU A 19 11.32 -5.30 1.06
C LEU A 19 11.90 -5.79 -0.28
N ALA A 20 12.76 -6.80 -0.24
CA ALA A 20 13.32 -7.41 -1.46
C ALA A 20 12.23 -8.02 -2.35
N GLU A 21 11.23 -8.68 -1.75
CA GLU A 21 10.11 -9.27 -2.49
C GLU A 21 9.25 -8.21 -3.18
N ILE A 22 8.90 -7.12 -2.51
CA ILE A 22 8.09 -6.06 -3.13
C ILE A 22 8.87 -5.31 -4.23
N TYR A 23 10.18 -5.14 -4.08
CA TYR A 23 11.03 -4.57 -5.13
C TYR A 23 11.09 -5.48 -6.36
N ALA A 24 11.28 -6.79 -6.15
CA ALA A 24 11.25 -7.76 -7.24
C ALA A 24 9.89 -7.80 -7.95
N HIS A 25 8.80 -7.67 -7.20
CA HIS A 25 7.44 -7.59 -7.76
C HIS A 25 7.27 -6.36 -8.64
N ALA A 26 7.67 -5.18 -8.15
CA ALA A 26 7.58 -3.95 -8.92
C ALA A 26 8.39 -4.01 -10.23
N HIS A 27 9.58 -4.58 -10.20
CA HIS A 27 10.42 -4.74 -11.39
C HIS A 27 9.83 -5.76 -12.38
N ARG A 28 9.29 -6.88 -11.87
CA ARG A 28 8.67 -7.91 -12.72
C ARG A 28 7.47 -7.40 -13.49
N ASP A 29 6.64 -6.58 -12.86
CA ASP A 29 5.39 -6.10 -13.45
C ASP A 29 5.59 -4.82 -14.31
N TYR A 30 6.79 -4.17 -14.22
CA TYR A 30 7.11 -3.02 -15.08
C TYR A 30 6.84 -3.35 -16.57
N PRO A 31 6.19 -2.47 -17.37
CA PRO A 31 5.88 -1.06 -17.11
C PRO A 31 4.47 -0.80 -16.52
N GLU A 32 3.88 -1.78 -15.88
CA GLU A 32 2.61 -1.61 -15.15
C GLU A 32 2.85 -1.47 -13.65
N GLU A 33 1.94 -0.80 -12.96
CA GLU A 33 1.95 -0.74 -11.50
C GLU A 33 1.65 -2.11 -10.91
N CYS A 34 2.46 -2.58 -9.98
CA CYS A 34 2.16 -3.73 -9.16
C CYS A 34 1.41 -3.31 -7.89
N CYS A 35 0.72 -4.24 -7.26
CA CYS A 35 0.12 -4.03 -5.96
C CYS A 35 0.13 -5.31 -5.11
N GLY A 36 0.05 -5.13 -3.79
CA GLY A 36 0.01 -6.23 -2.85
C GLY A 36 -0.17 -5.80 -1.41
N ILE A 37 -0.03 -6.75 -0.51
CA ILE A 37 -0.27 -6.57 0.91
C ILE A 37 0.90 -7.16 1.69
N ILE A 38 1.37 -6.47 2.73
CA ILE A 38 2.36 -7.00 3.66
C ILE A 38 1.68 -7.26 4.99
N TYR A 39 1.74 -8.50 5.42
CA TYR A 39 1.23 -8.98 6.70
C TYR A 39 2.35 -9.12 7.72
N GLY A 40 2.02 -9.21 8.99
CA GLY A 40 2.98 -9.52 10.04
C GLY A 40 2.32 -9.87 11.36
N PRO A 41 3.08 -10.42 12.32
CA PRO A 41 2.53 -10.82 13.62
C PRO A 41 1.87 -9.65 14.34
N LYS A 42 0.68 -9.88 14.91
CA LYS A 42 -0.05 -8.88 15.70
C LYS A 42 0.75 -8.37 16.89
N SER A 43 1.58 -9.23 17.47
CA SER A 43 2.39 -8.94 18.65
C SER A 43 3.69 -8.19 18.37
N SER A 44 4.00 -7.90 17.09
CA SER A 44 5.24 -7.26 16.65
C SER A 44 4.94 -6.13 15.66
N PRO A 45 5.73 -5.05 15.62
CA PRO A 45 5.62 -4.03 14.59
C PRO A 45 6.12 -4.50 13.21
N VAL A 46 6.77 -5.67 13.12
CA VAL A 46 7.35 -6.14 11.86
C VAL A 46 6.29 -6.57 10.86
N ALA A 47 6.42 -6.09 9.62
CA ALA A 47 5.69 -6.54 8.44
C ALA A 47 6.63 -7.43 7.61
N ASP A 48 6.47 -8.75 7.68
CA ASP A 48 7.45 -9.72 7.20
C ASP A 48 6.96 -10.67 6.11
N ARG A 49 5.67 -10.62 5.77
CA ARG A 49 5.09 -11.48 4.73
C ARG A 49 4.44 -10.67 3.62
N ALA A 50 5.17 -10.43 2.56
CA ALA A 50 4.64 -9.81 1.35
C ALA A 50 3.81 -10.81 0.52
N VAL A 51 2.64 -10.37 0.07
CA VAL A 51 1.75 -11.12 -0.80
C VAL A 51 1.45 -10.27 -2.02
N ALA A 52 1.96 -10.71 -3.18
CA ALA A 52 1.66 -10.07 -4.45
C ALA A 52 0.17 -10.31 -4.80
N CYS A 53 -0.51 -9.24 -5.18
CA CYS A 53 -1.89 -9.26 -5.65
C CYS A 53 -1.96 -8.94 -7.14
N ALA A 54 -3.01 -9.37 -7.80
CA ALA A 54 -3.27 -8.96 -9.17
C ALA A 54 -3.72 -7.49 -9.20
N ASN A 55 -3.12 -6.70 -10.10
CA ASN A 55 -3.66 -5.40 -10.45
C ASN A 55 -4.75 -5.59 -11.51
N ILE A 56 -6.01 -5.39 -11.13
CA ILE A 56 -7.15 -5.59 -12.04
C ILE A 56 -7.51 -4.34 -12.86
N GLN A 57 -6.68 -3.32 -12.82
CA GLN A 57 -6.98 -2.03 -13.45
C GLN A 57 -7.22 -2.14 -14.95
N ASN A 58 -6.44 -2.95 -15.69
CA ASN A 58 -6.65 -3.16 -17.11
C ASN A 58 -8.02 -3.77 -17.42
N ARG A 59 -8.48 -4.71 -16.58
CA ARG A 59 -9.82 -5.30 -16.71
C ARG A 59 -10.90 -4.25 -16.48
N LEU A 60 -10.78 -3.46 -15.42
CA LEU A 60 -11.75 -2.41 -15.11
C LEU A 60 -11.79 -1.34 -16.21
N HIS A 61 -10.63 -0.94 -16.72
CA HIS A 61 -10.53 0.02 -17.84
C HIS A 61 -11.20 -0.54 -19.11
N ALA A 62 -11.03 -1.81 -19.41
CA ALA A 62 -11.66 -2.44 -20.58
C ALA A 62 -13.19 -2.58 -20.44
N GLU A 63 -13.67 -2.85 -19.22
CA GLU A 63 -15.10 -2.99 -18.94
C GLU A 63 -15.85 -1.66 -18.90
N ASP A 64 -15.24 -0.61 -18.32
CA ASP A 64 -15.82 0.73 -18.19
C ASP A 64 -14.75 1.81 -18.30
N PRO A 65 -14.32 2.18 -19.53
CA PRO A 65 -13.26 3.15 -19.75
C PRO A 65 -13.65 4.60 -19.37
N VAL A 66 -14.92 4.86 -19.16
CA VAL A 66 -15.40 6.18 -18.69
C VAL A 66 -15.18 6.32 -17.19
N ARG A 67 -15.51 5.29 -16.42
CA ARG A 67 -15.30 5.26 -14.97
C ARG A 67 -13.84 5.03 -14.61
N PHE A 68 -13.15 4.17 -15.34
CA PHE A 68 -11.75 3.81 -15.15
C PHE A 68 -10.91 4.30 -16.34
N GLU A 69 -10.64 5.60 -16.38
CA GLU A 69 -9.94 6.25 -17.50
C GLU A 69 -8.49 5.79 -17.67
N ARG A 70 -7.86 5.32 -16.58
CA ARG A 70 -6.46 4.90 -16.57
C ARG A 70 -6.34 3.39 -16.67
N ASP A 71 -5.29 2.93 -17.36
CA ASP A 71 -4.86 1.54 -17.37
C ASP A 71 -3.85 1.25 -16.22
N ALA A 72 -3.33 0.02 -16.16
CA ALA A 72 -2.41 -0.41 -15.11
C ALA A 72 -1.03 0.27 -15.15
N ARG A 73 -0.70 1.05 -16.15
CA ARG A 73 0.55 1.82 -16.21
C ARG A 73 0.55 3.01 -15.27
N THR A 74 -0.61 3.52 -14.93
CA THR A 74 -0.77 4.73 -14.10
C THR A 74 -1.81 4.60 -12.99
N ALA A 75 -2.33 3.40 -12.74
CA ALA A 75 -3.29 3.13 -11.68
C ALA A 75 -3.27 1.66 -11.24
N TYR A 76 -3.79 1.41 -10.06
CA TYR A 76 -3.98 0.04 -9.57
C TYR A 76 -5.33 -0.12 -8.87
N ASN A 77 -5.83 -1.34 -8.88
CA ASN A 77 -6.95 -1.78 -8.05
C ASN A 77 -6.71 -3.23 -7.60
N LEU A 78 -6.86 -3.45 -6.30
CA LEU A 78 -6.90 -4.79 -5.73
C LEU A 78 -8.21 -5.49 -6.10
N ASP A 79 -8.16 -6.80 -6.33
CA ASP A 79 -9.37 -7.58 -6.57
C ASP A 79 -10.15 -7.84 -5.27
N ALA A 80 -11.45 -8.02 -5.38
CA ALA A 80 -12.34 -8.26 -4.25
C ALA A 80 -11.90 -9.43 -3.34
N PRO A 81 -11.42 -10.57 -3.84
CA PRO A 81 -10.90 -11.65 -3.00
C PRO A 81 -9.71 -11.21 -2.13
N ASP A 82 -8.81 -10.37 -2.66
CA ASP A 82 -7.65 -9.89 -1.90
C ASP A 82 -8.05 -8.89 -0.84
N LEU A 83 -8.98 -7.99 -1.12
CA LEU A 83 -9.57 -7.08 -0.13
C LEU A 83 -10.31 -7.84 0.97
N PHE A 84 -11.02 -8.91 0.64
CA PHE A 84 -11.67 -9.76 1.62
C PHE A 84 -10.66 -10.47 2.54
N LYS A 85 -9.55 -10.99 1.98
CA LYS A 85 -8.45 -11.58 2.77
C LYS A 85 -7.81 -10.55 3.69
N LEU A 86 -7.57 -9.33 3.21
CA LEU A 86 -7.07 -8.23 4.02
C LEU A 86 -8.00 -8.00 5.22
N GLN A 87 -9.28 -7.76 4.96
CA GLN A 87 -10.26 -7.47 6.00
C GLN A 87 -10.40 -8.62 7.01
N ARG A 88 -10.42 -9.86 6.55
CA ARG A 88 -10.46 -11.03 7.41
C ARG A 88 -9.22 -11.15 8.30
N SER A 89 -8.04 -10.82 7.78
CA SER A 89 -6.78 -10.91 8.51
C SER A 89 -6.72 -10.00 9.73
N LEU A 90 -7.44 -8.87 9.72
CA LEU A 90 -7.44 -7.88 10.81
C LEU A 90 -7.93 -8.45 12.15
N ARG A 91 -8.63 -9.58 12.12
CA ARG A 91 -9.11 -10.31 13.32
C ARG A 91 -8.19 -11.46 13.73
N GLY A 92 -7.16 -11.74 12.95
CA GLY A 92 -6.25 -12.86 13.17
C GLY A 92 -4.94 -12.46 13.84
N ASP A 93 -4.04 -13.43 13.94
CA ASP A 93 -2.72 -13.26 14.57
C ASP A 93 -1.66 -12.66 13.62
N HIS A 94 -1.95 -12.64 12.33
CA HIS A 94 -1.09 -12.07 11.28
C HIS A 94 -1.89 -11.09 10.41
N PRO A 95 -2.28 -9.93 10.97
CA PRO A 95 -3.07 -8.94 10.24
C PRO A 95 -2.28 -8.31 9.09
N ALA A 96 -3.00 -7.82 8.09
CA ALA A 96 -2.46 -6.90 7.12
C ALA A 96 -1.99 -5.63 7.82
N LYS A 97 -0.80 -5.15 7.47
CA LYS A 97 -0.17 -3.95 8.05
C LYS A 97 0.08 -2.87 7.01
N ILE A 98 0.39 -3.27 5.78
CA ILE A 98 0.74 -2.36 4.70
C ILE A 98 0.07 -2.84 3.41
N VAL A 99 -0.48 -1.90 2.65
CA VAL A 99 -0.83 -2.08 1.24
C VAL A 99 0.24 -1.37 0.42
N TYR A 100 0.84 -2.05 -0.54
CA TYR A 100 1.85 -1.46 -1.39
C TYR A 100 1.44 -1.44 -2.85
N HIS A 101 1.96 -0.46 -3.59
CA HIS A 101 1.89 -0.40 -5.05
C HIS A 101 3.14 0.29 -5.61
N SER A 102 3.36 0.17 -6.90
CA SER A 102 4.46 0.84 -7.56
C SER A 102 3.97 2.01 -8.43
N HIS A 103 4.81 3.03 -8.53
CA HIS A 103 4.72 4.09 -9.53
C HIS A 103 5.81 3.89 -10.58
N VAL A 104 5.44 4.04 -11.84
CA VAL A 104 6.33 3.83 -12.98
C VAL A 104 6.95 5.16 -13.43
N GLU A 105 8.25 5.33 -13.13
CA GLU A 105 9.09 6.46 -13.59
C GLU A 105 8.66 7.87 -13.12
N VAL A 106 7.84 7.97 -12.08
CA VAL A 106 7.32 9.25 -11.58
C VAL A 106 7.63 9.52 -10.09
N GLY A 107 8.34 8.63 -9.43
CA GLY A 107 8.71 8.77 -8.02
C GLY A 107 7.72 8.14 -7.03
N ALA A 108 8.18 7.95 -5.79
CA ALA A 108 7.45 7.30 -4.71
C ALA A 108 6.70 8.33 -3.84
N TYR A 109 5.62 8.88 -4.34
CA TYR A 109 4.74 9.79 -3.61
C TYR A 109 3.34 9.20 -3.48
N PHE A 110 2.59 9.61 -2.46
CA PHE A 110 1.19 9.22 -2.30
C PHE A 110 0.31 10.24 -3.02
N SER A 111 -0.21 9.86 -4.19
CA SER A 111 -0.94 10.77 -5.08
C SER A 111 -2.30 11.16 -4.51
N LYS A 112 -2.92 12.20 -5.07
CA LYS A 112 -4.32 12.55 -4.72
C LYS A 112 -5.29 11.41 -5.03
N THR A 113 -5.04 10.63 -6.07
CA THR A 113 -5.81 9.44 -6.41
C THR A 113 -5.63 8.35 -5.37
N ASP A 114 -4.39 8.11 -4.91
CA ASP A 114 -4.10 7.15 -3.83
C ASP A 114 -4.77 7.57 -2.53
N GLN A 115 -4.68 8.86 -2.15
CA GLN A 115 -5.38 9.41 -0.99
C GLN A 115 -6.89 9.15 -1.05
N ALA A 116 -7.52 9.46 -2.18
CA ALA A 116 -8.95 9.27 -2.37
C ALA A 116 -9.35 7.78 -2.31
N ALA A 117 -8.55 6.90 -2.92
CA ALA A 117 -8.81 5.45 -2.93
C ALA A 117 -8.65 4.80 -1.55
N ALA A 118 -7.78 5.35 -0.70
CA ALA A 118 -7.54 4.84 0.65
C ALA A 118 -8.60 5.26 1.68
N LEU A 119 -9.49 6.19 1.32
CA LEU A 119 -10.47 6.78 2.22
C LEU A 119 -11.90 6.34 1.88
N PHE A 120 -12.70 6.21 2.92
CA PHE A 120 -14.16 6.12 2.84
C PHE A 120 -14.76 7.14 3.82
N ASP A 121 -15.61 8.03 3.33
CA ASP A 121 -16.21 9.11 4.12
C ASP A 121 -15.17 9.93 4.92
N GLY A 122 -14.05 10.26 4.27
CA GLY A 122 -12.97 11.06 4.86
C GLY A 122 -12.11 10.35 5.91
N GLN A 123 -12.27 9.04 6.08
CA GLN A 123 -11.50 8.23 7.03
C GLN A 123 -10.83 7.05 6.31
N PRO A 124 -9.70 6.53 6.82
CA PRO A 124 -9.08 5.34 6.25
C PRO A 124 -10.04 4.16 6.16
N SER A 125 -10.12 3.54 4.99
CA SER A 125 -10.97 2.36 4.75
C SER A 125 -10.52 1.14 5.56
N TYR A 126 -9.21 1.06 5.84
CA TYR A 126 -8.57 -0.02 6.59
C TYR A 126 -7.53 0.54 7.56
N PRO A 127 -7.27 -0.13 8.71
CA PRO A 127 -6.23 0.26 9.66
C PRO A 127 -4.85 -0.23 9.19
N VAL A 128 -4.43 0.21 8.01
CA VAL A 128 -3.15 -0.14 7.39
C VAL A 128 -2.39 1.12 6.97
N GLU A 129 -1.09 1.00 6.78
CA GLU A 129 -0.28 2.01 6.14
C GLU A 129 -0.08 1.68 4.66
N TYR A 130 0.47 2.61 3.91
CA TYR A 130 0.68 2.45 2.46
C TYR A 130 2.14 2.61 2.12
N VAL A 131 2.61 1.82 1.15
CA VAL A 131 3.96 1.94 0.59
C VAL A 131 3.87 2.15 -0.91
N VAL A 132 4.57 3.16 -1.39
CA VAL A 132 4.73 3.42 -2.83
C VAL A 132 6.16 3.12 -3.23
N ILE A 133 6.34 2.33 -4.27
CA ILE A 133 7.65 1.93 -4.81
C ILE A 133 7.90 2.69 -6.10
N ASP A 134 9.01 3.40 -6.19
CA ASP A 134 9.47 3.99 -7.45
C ASP A 134 10.22 2.95 -8.26
N VAL A 135 9.73 2.64 -9.46
CA VAL A 135 10.30 1.63 -10.36
C VAL A 135 10.53 2.18 -11.76
N ASN A 136 11.63 1.77 -12.38
CA ASN A 136 11.92 2.01 -13.79
C ASN A 136 12.38 0.71 -14.46
N ALA A 137 12.83 0.80 -15.73
CA ALA A 137 13.29 -0.36 -16.49
C ALA A 137 14.48 -1.09 -15.85
N ASP A 138 15.30 -0.39 -15.05
CA ASP A 138 16.47 -0.96 -14.36
C ASP A 138 16.11 -1.61 -13.01
N GLY A 139 14.89 -1.38 -12.50
CA GLY A 139 14.38 -1.95 -11.25
C GLY A 139 13.78 -0.93 -10.29
N ALA A 140 13.46 -1.38 -9.08
CA ALA A 140 13.00 -0.53 -8.00
C ALA A 140 14.14 0.32 -7.44
N ARG A 141 13.88 1.61 -7.20
CA ARG A 141 14.86 2.59 -6.73
C ARG A 141 14.72 2.95 -5.27
N CYS A 142 13.50 3.08 -4.80
CA CYS A 142 13.18 3.36 -3.41
C CYS A 142 11.71 3.01 -3.12
N ALA A 143 11.39 2.92 -1.83
CA ALA A 143 10.02 2.82 -1.35
C ALA A 143 9.78 3.85 -0.25
N VAL A 144 8.60 4.44 -0.21
CA VAL A 144 8.19 5.42 0.80
C VAL A 144 6.92 4.95 1.47
N GLN A 145 6.91 4.98 2.80
CA GLN A 145 5.80 4.55 3.65
C GLN A 145 5.01 5.75 4.14
N PHE A 146 3.69 5.65 4.06
CA PHE A 146 2.75 6.69 4.44
C PHE A 146 1.77 6.18 5.48
N ALA A 147 1.54 6.97 6.52
CA ALA A 147 0.58 6.70 7.58
C ALA A 147 -0.49 7.79 7.65
N TRP A 148 -1.66 7.43 8.14
CA TRP A 148 -2.74 8.39 8.36
C TRP A 148 -2.38 9.35 9.49
N ASP A 149 -2.44 10.63 9.19
CA ASP A 149 -2.35 11.71 10.16
C ASP A 149 -3.73 12.37 10.32
N ALA A 150 -4.34 12.18 11.50
CA ALA A 150 -5.68 12.67 11.76
C ALA A 150 -5.74 14.21 11.88
N GLU A 151 -4.62 14.87 12.21
CA GLU A 151 -4.56 16.32 12.33
C GLU A 151 -4.62 16.99 10.96
N SER A 152 -3.84 16.49 10.00
CA SER A 152 -3.86 16.98 8.61
C SER A 152 -4.95 16.33 7.75
N ALA A 153 -5.62 15.28 8.26
CA ALA A 153 -6.57 14.45 7.52
C ALA A 153 -6.00 13.95 6.18
N ALA A 154 -4.77 13.43 6.22
CA ALA A 154 -4.03 12.94 5.06
C ALA A 154 -3.07 11.82 5.43
N PHE A 155 -2.66 11.03 4.44
CA PHE A 155 -1.52 10.11 4.58
C PHE A 155 -0.23 10.89 4.39
N VAL A 156 0.68 10.81 5.36
CA VAL A 156 1.96 11.52 5.39
C VAL A 156 3.12 10.55 5.43
N GLU A 157 4.26 10.94 4.86
CA GLU A 157 5.49 10.13 4.87
C GLU A 157 5.97 9.90 6.30
N VAL A 158 6.24 8.62 6.64
CA VAL A 158 6.74 8.21 7.95
C VAL A 158 8.03 7.40 7.88
N ALA A 159 8.34 6.79 6.76
CA ALA A 159 9.58 6.05 6.55
C ALA A 159 9.97 6.01 5.06
N ARG A 160 11.25 5.77 4.80
CA ARG A 160 11.83 5.64 3.45
C ARG A 160 12.85 4.51 3.45
N TYR A 161 12.83 3.70 2.38
CA TYR A 161 13.67 2.52 2.19
C TYR A 161 14.51 2.62 0.93
#